data_67f7ebf505bf70e531e507f07e1cd31b
#
_entry.id   67f7ebf505bf70e531e507f07e1cd31b
#
_cell.length_a   1.000
_cell.length_b   1.000
_cell.length_c   1.000
_cell.angle_alpha   90.00
_cell.angle_beta   90.00
_cell.angle_gamma   90.00
#
_symmetry.space_group_name_H-M   'P 1'
#
loop_
_entity.id
_entity.type
_entity.pdbx_description
1 polymer ?
#
loop_
_entity_poly.entity_id
_entity_poly.type
_entity_poly.pdbx_seq_one_letter_code
_entity_poly.pdbx_strand_id
1 'polypeptide(L)'
;MGLPTLFYDCVIKNSVSIPLQRRVSVSNQEKEIIMEEKLKQIQEEAARQIRESGALDKLNEVRVAFLGKKGELTAVLKGMKDVAPEDRPKVGQWVNEARGKIEALLEETKQKLEAEALEQKLREEVIDVTLPAKKMEAGHRHPNTIALEEVERIFIGMGYEVVEGPEIEYDEYNFEKLNIPEGHPAKDEQDTFYITKDILLRTQTSPVQARIMEQGKLPIRMISPGRVFRSDEVDATHSPSFHQIEGLVIDKNITFADLKGTLEEFAKELFGPETKTKFRPHHFPFTEPSAEVDVSCFKCGGKGCRFCKGSGWIEILGCGMVHPHVLEMCGIDPNEYTGFAFGVGLERIALLKYEIDDMRLLYENDTRFLRQF
;
A
#
# COMPACT_ATOMS: atom_id res chain seq x y z
N MET A 1 1.54 57.76 17.69
CA MET A 1 1.70 59.09 17.14
C MET A 1 1.10 59.08 15.74
N GLY A 2 0.04 59.67 15.35
CA GLY A 2 -0.70 60.81 15.73
C GLY A 2 -1.60 61.10 14.54
N LEU A 3 -2.86 61.11 14.79
CA LEU A 3 -3.89 61.80 13.98
C LEU A 3 -3.54 63.27 13.82
N PRO A 4 -4.16 64.13 13.00
CA PRO A 4 -5.60 64.44 13.00
C PRO A 4 -6.19 64.70 11.58
N THR A 5 -7.50 64.45 11.32
CA THR A 5 -8.71 65.29 11.57
C THR A 5 -8.86 66.56 10.75
N LEU A 6 -10.08 66.69 10.20
CA LEU A 6 -10.95 67.85 10.06
C LEU A 6 -10.81 68.78 8.83
N PHE A 7 -11.89 69.05 8.12
CA PHE A 7 -12.79 70.20 8.19
C PHE A 7 -13.80 70.16 7.04
N TYR A 8 -15.06 70.05 7.29
CA TYR A 8 -16.12 71.06 7.50
C TYR A 8 -16.68 71.69 6.23
N ASP A 9 -17.95 71.41 6.08
CA ASP A 9 -19.08 72.30 5.77
C ASP A 9 -18.93 73.49 4.80
N CYS A 10 -19.92 73.63 3.93
CA CYS A 10 -20.81 74.77 3.85
C CYS A 10 -21.96 74.52 2.83
N VAL A 11 -23.14 74.29 3.31
CA VAL A 11 -24.41 74.94 3.17
C VAL A 11 -24.45 76.11 2.14
N ILE A 12 -25.41 76.07 1.20
CA ILE A 12 -26.29 77.22 0.89
C ILE A 12 -27.66 76.68 0.43
N LYS A 13 -28.67 77.00 1.24
CA LYS A 13 -30.07 77.03 0.86
C LYS A 13 -30.30 78.19 -0.12
N ASN A 14 -31.01 77.93 -1.19
CA ASN A 14 -31.81 78.98 -1.80
C ASN A 14 -33.16 78.36 -2.23
N SER A 15 -34.11 78.69 -1.42
CA SER A 15 -35.55 78.62 -1.69
C SER A 15 -35.92 79.69 -2.69
N VAL A 16 -36.33 79.27 -3.89
CA VAL A 16 -37.08 80.15 -4.79
C VAL A 16 -38.45 79.53 -4.98
N SER A 17 -39.42 80.19 -4.39
CA SER A 17 -40.85 79.97 -4.60
C SER A 17 -41.20 80.54 -5.98
N ILE A 18 -41.70 79.68 -6.88
CA ILE A 18 -42.35 80.09 -8.14
C ILE A 18 -43.77 79.47 -8.16
N PRO A 19 -44.74 80.19 -8.69
CA PRO A 19 -46.14 80.06 -8.29
C PRO A 19 -46.88 78.97 -9.07
N LEU A 20 -47.97 78.46 -8.50
CA LEU A 20 -48.98 77.60 -9.15
C LEU A 20 -49.33 78.12 -10.55
N GLN A 21 -48.99 77.37 -11.58
CA GLN A 21 -49.58 77.47 -12.90
C GLN A 21 -50.08 76.16 -13.46
N ARG A 22 -51.39 76.18 -13.68
CA ARG A 22 -52.21 75.45 -14.65
C ARG A 22 -51.88 73.97 -14.82
N ARG A 23 -52.77 73.14 -14.29
CA ARG A 23 -53.01 71.76 -14.84
C ARG A 23 -53.39 71.90 -16.32
N VAL A 24 -52.46 71.79 -17.21
CA VAL A 24 -52.75 71.45 -18.60
C VAL A 24 -53.21 70.01 -18.65
N SER A 25 -54.42 69.76 -19.07
CA SER A 25 -54.93 68.45 -19.34
C SER A 25 -54.21 67.92 -20.58
N VAL A 26 -53.09 67.12 -20.34
CA VAL A 26 -52.38 66.47 -21.39
C VAL A 26 -53.33 65.42 -22.06
N SER A 27 -53.49 65.50 -23.39
CA SER A 27 -54.34 64.64 -24.14
C SER A 27 -53.94 63.15 -23.99
N ASN A 28 -54.83 62.20 -24.10
CA ASN A 28 -54.51 60.80 -23.96
C ASN A 28 -53.43 60.35 -24.95
N GLN A 29 -53.38 60.89 -26.17
CA GLN A 29 -52.32 60.65 -27.11
C GLN A 29 -50.94 61.13 -26.68
N GLU A 30 -50.86 62.30 -26.02
CA GLU A 30 -49.55 62.80 -25.49
C GLU A 30 -49.05 61.95 -24.31
N LYS A 31 -49.94 61.35 -23.49
CA LYS A 31 -49.58 60.43 -22.39
C LYS A 31 -49.02 59.12 -22.94
N GLU A 32 -49.60 58.63 -24.05
CA GLU A 32 -49.12 57.40 -24.73
C GLU A 32 -47.72 57.57 -25.26
N ILE A 33 -47.44 58.68 -25.97
CA ILE A 33 -46.11 59.03 -26.51
C ILE A 33 -45.07 59.16 -25.40
N ILE A 34 -45.40 59.84 -24.32
CA ILE A 34 -44.48 60.03 -23.18
C ILE A 34 -44.17 58.69 -22.53
N MET A 35 -45.12 57.76 -22.45
CA MET A 35 -44.90 56.44 -21.85
C MET A 35 -44.02 55.55 -22.75
N GLU A 36 -44.23 55.62 -24.08
CA GLU A 36 -43.37 54.90 -25.06
C GLU A 36 -41.93 55.42 -25.04
N GLU A 37 -41.72 56.75 -25.03
CA GLU A 37 -40.39 57.35 -24.92
C GLU A 37 -39.69 56.93 -23.59
N LYS A 38 -40.44 56.93 -22.50
CA LYS A 38 -39.91 56.51 -21.20
C LYS A 38 -39.50 55.07 -21.17
N LEU A 39 -40.26 54.16 -21.80
CA LEU A 39 -39.91 52.74 -21.92
C LEU A 39 -38.66 52.57 -22.77
N LYS A 40 -38.50 53.30 -23.90
CA LYS A 40 -37.28 53.30 -24.71
C LYS A 40 -36.07 53.77 -23.93
N GLN A 41 -36.19 54.86 -23.16
CA GLN A 41 -35.12 55.36 -22.26
C GLN A 41 -34.71 54.29 -21.21
N ILE A 42 -35.66 53.61 -20.61
CA ILE A 42 -35.40 52.55 -19.61
C ILE A 42 -34.69 51.35 -20.29
N GLN A 43 -35.09 50.98 -21.52
CA GLN A 43 -34.42 49.92 -22.27
C GLN A 43 -32.99 50.28 -22.61
N GLU A 44 -32.75 51.49 -23.13
CA GLU A 44 -31.42 51.98 -23.48
C GLU A 44 -30.49 52.07 -22.27
N GLU A 45 -31.00 52.58 -21.17
CA GLU A 45 -30.22 52.68 -19.92
C GLU A 45 -29.93 51.32 -19.31
N ALA A 46 -30.92 50.40 -19.32
CA ALA A 46 -30.71 49.02 -18.91
C ALA A 46 -29.66 48.34 -19.77
N ALA A 47 -29.77 48.47 -21.13
CA ALA A 47 -28.81 47.90 -22.06
C ALA A 47 -27.40 48.46 -21.87
N ARG A 48 -27.26 49.74 -21.54
CA ARG A 48 -25.98 50.37 -21.24
C ARG A 48 -25.38 49.75 -19.96
N GLN A 49 -26.15 49.74 -18.87
CA GLN A 49 -25.68 49.22 -17.57
C GLN A 49 -25.37 47.73 -17.61
N ILE A 50 -26.14 46.93 -18.37
CA ILE A 50 -25.87 45.49 -18.61
C ILE A 50 -24.51 45.33 -19.33
N ARG A 51 -24.21 46.11 -20.37
CA ARG A 51 -22.95 46.07 -21.10
C ARG A 51 -21.75 46.52 -20.28
N GLU A 52 -21.96 47.48 -19.37
CA GLU A 52 -20.92 47.98 -18.47
C GLU A 52 -20.72 47.10 -17.25
N SER A 53 -21.60 46.11 -17.01
CA SER A 53 -21.47 45.19 -15.89
C SER A 53 -20.37 44.14 -16.20
N GLY A 54 -19.16 44.39 -15.67
CA GLY A 54 -18.02 43.48 -15.83
C GLY A 54 -17.96 42.32 -14.79
N ALA A 55 -19.03 42.13 -13.99
CA ALA A 55 -19.09 41.08 -12.99
C ALA A 55 -20.53 40.60 -12.77
N LEU A 56 -20.69 39.32 -12.41
CA LEU A 56 -22.01 38.69 -12.17
C LEU A 56 -22.81 39.37 -11.07
N ASP A 57 -22.14 39.84 -10.00
CA ASP A 57 -22.80 40.56 -8.91
C ASP A 57 -23.40 41.88 -9.38
N LYS A 58 -22.64 42.67 -10.16
CA LYS A 58 -23.12 43.92 -10.75
C LYS A 58 -24.25 43.66 -11.75
N LEU A 59 -24.16 42.61 -12.55
CA LEU A 59 -25.24 42.22 -13.46
C LEU A 59 -26.53 41.91 -12.71
N ASN A 60 -26.43 41.23 -11.55
CA ASN A 60 -27.59 40.93 -10.71
C ASN A 60 -28.16 42.21 -10.05
N GLU A 61 -27.32 43.17 -9.66
CA GLU A 61 -27.76 44.49 -9.18
C GLU A 61 -28.56 45.21 -10.26
N VAL A 62 -28.09 45.25 -11.49
CA VAL A 62 -28.78 45.81 -12.65
C VAL A 62 -30.14 45.12 -12.88
N ARG A 63 -30.16 43.79 -12.84
CA ARG A 63 -31.41 43.01 -12.94
C ARG A 63 -32.42 43.46 -11.87
N VAL A 64 -31.99 43.60 -10.63
CA VAL A 64 -32.86 44.03 -9.51
C VAL A 64 -33.34 45.47 -9.69
N ALA A 65 -32.47 46.36 -10.18
CA ALA A 65 -32.81 47.79 -10.41
C ALA A 65 -33.90 47.95 -11.48
N PHE A 66 -33.87 47.17 -12.55
CA PHE A 66 -34.84 47.31 -13.64
C PHE A 66 -36.03 46.33 -13.54
N LEU A 67 -35.80 45.06 -13.16
CA LEU A 67 -36.81 43.98 -13.17
C LEU A 67 -37.32 43.62 -11.77
N GLY A 68 -36.71 44.13 -10.71
CA GLY A 68 -37.08 43.84 -9.32
C GLY A 68 -38.49 44.32 -8.94
N LYS A 69 -38.99 43.92 -7.77
CA LYS A 69 -40.31 44.34 -7.25
C LYS A 69 -40.48 45.86 -7.10
N LYS A 70 -39.37 46.60 -6.95
CA LYS A 70 -39.30 48.04 -6.91
C LYS A 70 -38.54 48.62 -8.12
N GLY A 71 -38.28 47.83 -9.13
CA GLY A 71 -37.52 48.20 -10.32
C GLY A 71 -38.28 49.17 -11.22
N GLU A 72 -37.53 49.82 -12.11
CA GLU A 72 -38.07 50.91 -12.96
C GLU A 72 -39.20 50.42 -13.87
N LEU A 73 -39.09 49.22 -14.49
CA LEU A 73 -40.17 48.64 -15.27
C LEU A 73 -41.42 48.33 -14.44
N THR A 74 -41.23 47.88 -13.19
CA THR A 74 -42.32 47.61 -12.27
C THR A 74 -43.02 48.91 -11.81
N ALA A 75 -42.25 50.01 -11.72
CA ALA A 75 -42.81 51.36 -11.42
C ALA A 75 -43.67 51.85 -12.57
N VAL A 76 -43.28 51.64 -13.83
CA VAL A 76 -44.09 51.98 -15.01
C VAL A 76 -45.40 51.16 -15.02
N LEU A 77 -45.37 49.87 -14.72
CA LEU A 77 -46.56 49.05 -14.59
C LEU A 77 -47.52 49.52 -13.50
N LYS A 78 -47.01 50.00 -12.39
CA LYS A 78 -47.86 50.58 -11.33
C LYS A 78 -48.48 51.89 -11.73
N GLY A 79 -47.82 52.70 -12.59
CA GLY A 79 -48.32 53.94 -13.16
C GLY A 79 -49.44 53.74 -14.23
N MET A 80 -49.65 52.52 -14.71
CA MET A 80 -50.76 52.19 -15.64
C MET A 80 -52.16 52.45 -15.09
N LYS A 81 -52.30 52.67 -13.78
CA LYS A 81 -53.58 53.06 -13.18
C LYS A 81 -54.06 54.42 -13.68
N ASP A 82 -53.19 55.30 -14.13
CA ASP A 82 -53.45 56.64 -14.60
C ASP A 82 -53.69 56.72 -16.13
N VAL A 83 -53.64 55.53 -16.83
CA VAL A 83 -53.91 55.41 -18.25
C VAL A 83 -55.34 54.97 -18.51
N ALA A 84 -55.95 55.47 -19.62
CA ALA A 84 -57.29 55.12 -20.01
C ALA A 84 -57.48 53.62 -20.17
N PRO A 85 -58.65 53.02 -19.80
CA PRO A 85 -58.88 51.56 -19.82
C PRO A 85 -58.64 50.91 -21.17
N GLU A 86 -58.87 51.67 -22.25
CA GLU A 86 -58.73 51.21 -23.66
C GLU A 86 -57.27 51.06 -24.09
N ASP A 87 -56.31 51.82 -23.51
CA ASP A 87 -54.89 51.85 -23.86
C ASP A 87 -54.04 50.93 -22.96
N ARG A 88 -54.57 50.44 -21.86
CA ARG A 88 -53.86 49.54 -20.93
C ARG A 88 -53.30 48.26 -21.57
N PRO A 89 -54.04 47.58 -22.49
CA PRO A 89 -53.48 46.41 -23.16
C PRO A 89 -52.26 46.69 -23.99
N LYS A 90 -52.24 47.83 -24.71
CA LYS A 90 -51.07 48.23 -25.56
C LYS A 90 -49.84 48.55 -24.69
N VAL A 91 -50.03 49.33 -23.62
CA VAL A 91 -48.92 49.64 -22.71
C VAL A 91 -48.40 48.40 -22.01
N GLY A 92 -49.29 47.47 -21.63
CA GLY A 92 -48.92 46.17 -21.10
C GLY A 92 -48.08 45.35 -22.06
N GLN A 93 -48.41 45.37 -23.35
CA GLN A 93 -47.63 44.71 -24.41
C GLN A 93 -46.23 45.32 -24.53
N TRP A 94 -46.08 46.64 -24.60
CA TRP A 94 -44.84 47.35 -24.69
C TRP A 94 -43.92 47.09 -23.49
N VAL A 95 -44.48 47.07 -22.28
CA VAL A 95 -43.72 46.74 -21.07
C VAL A 95 -43.22 45.29 -21.09
N ASN A 96 -44.07 44.35 -21.57
CA ASN A 96 -43.65 42.97 -21.71
C ASN A 96 -42.56 42.78 -22.80
N GLU A 97 -42.68 43.48 -23.93
CA GLU A 97 -41.64 43.50 -24.96
C GLU A 97 -40.32 44.08 -24.43
N ALA A 98 -40.38 45.20 -23.72
CA ALA A 98 -39.24 45.82 -23.06
C ALA A 98 -38.58 44.89 -22.07
N ARG A 99 -39.40 44.21 -21.23
CA ARG A 99 -38.95 43.24 -20.25
C ARG A 99 -38.26 42.07 -20.96
N GLY A 100 -38.85 41.49 -21.99
CA GLY A 100 -38.26 40.34 -22.71
C GLY A 100 -36.91 40.70 -23.36
N LYS A 101 -36.75 41.93 -23.90
CA LYS A 101 -35.47 42.40 -24.44
C LYS A 101 -34.40 42.55 -23.35
N ILE A 102 -34.75 43.09 -22.18
CA ILE A 102 -33.83 43.24 -21.09
C ILE A 102 -33.45 41.88 -20.48
N GLU A 103 -34.42 40.96 -20.31
CA GLU A 103 -34.16 39.61 -19.83
C GLU A 103 -33.26 38.81 -20.80
N ALA A 104 -33.45 38.95 -22.12
CA ALA A 104 -32.58 38.31 -23.10
C ALA A 104 -31.12 38.83 -23.06
N LEU A 105 -30.97 40.17 -22.94
CA LEU A 105 -29.66 40.82 -22.82
C LEU A 105 -28.93 40.43 -21.52
N LEU A 106 -29.68 40.32 -20.41
CA LEU A 106 -29.15 39.84 -19.13
C LEU A 106 -28.64 38.42 -19.20
N GLU A 107 -29.42 37.54 -19.83
CA GLU A 107 -29.04 36.13 -19.96
C GLU A 107 -27.83 35.97 -20.88
N GLU A 108 -27.79 36.67 -22.01
CA GLU A 108 -26.64 36.65 -22.93
C GLU A 108 -25.36 37.13 -22.23
N THR A 109 -25.46 38.26 -21.50
CA THR A 109 -24.33 38.84 -20.80
C THR A 109 -23.87 37.95 -19.63
N LYS A 110 -24.82 37.32 -18.94
CA LYS A 110 -24.53 36.34 -17.87
C LYS A 110 -23.75 35.16 -18.41
N GLN A 111 -24.21 34.53 -19.50
CA GLN A 111 -23.52 33.38 -20.12
C GLN A 111 -22.10 33.74 -20.57
N LYS A 112 -21.93 34.96 -21.10
CA LYS A 112 -20.61 35.47 -21.48
C LYS A 112 -19.68 35.63 -20.27
N LEU A 113 -20.13 36.24 -19.21
CA LEU A 113 -19.36 36.45 -17.99
C LEU A 113 -19.04 35.12 -17.28
N GLU A 114 -19.97 34.16 -17.29
CA GLU A 114 -19.74 32.80 -16.76
C GLU A 114 -18.69 32.05 -17.59
N ALA A 115 -18.75 32.17 -18.91
CA ALA A 115 -17.76 31.55 -19.80
C ALA A 115 -16.36 32.18 -19.63
N GLU A 116 -16.29 33.53 -19.53
CA GLU A 116 -15.01 34.22 -19.28
C GLU A 116 -14.43 33.87 -17.91
N ALA A 117 -15.27 33.78 -16.86
CA ALA A 117 -14.84 33.38 -15.53
C ALA A 117 -14.35 31.92 -15.51
N LEU A 118 -15.05 31.01 -16.22
CA LEU A 118 -14.62 29.61 -16.37
C LEU A 118 -13.29 29.50 -17.11
N GLU A 119 -13.13 30.25 -18.22
CA GLU A 119 -11.88 30.24 -18.98
C GLU A 119 -10.70 30.77 -18.14
N GLN A 120 -10.93 31.83 -17.39
CA GLN A 120 -9.92 32.38 -16.48
C GLN A 120 -9.54 31.34 -15.41
N LYS A 121 -10.52 30.70 -14.79
CA LYS A 121 -10.29 29.64 -13.82
C LYS A 121 -9.51 28.48 -14.40
N LEU A 122 -9.86 28.03 -15.62
CA LEU A 122 -9.14 26.97 -16.33
C LEU A 122 -7.68 27.36 -16.66
N ARG A 123 -7.43 28.66 -16.94
CA ARG A 123 -6.06 29.15 -17.15
C ARG A 123 -5.24 29.19 -15.85
N GLU A 124 -5.87 29.52 -14.74
CA GLU A 124 -5.21 29.54 -13.43
C GLU A 124 -4.96 28.13 -12.88
N GLU A 125 -5.83 27.17 -13.21
CA GLU A 125 -5.74 25.77 -12.80
C GLU A 125 -4.89 24.89 -13.77
N VAL A 126 -4.01 25.49 -14.57
CA VAL A 126 -3.14 24.72 -15.48
C VAL A 126 -2.21 23.80 -14.68
N ILE A 127 -2.41 22.50 -14.88
CA ILE A 127 -1.54 21.46 -14.33
C ILE A 127 -0.46 21.16 -15.37
N ASP A 128 0.80 21.24 -14.96
CA ASP A 128 1.92 20.82 -15.81
C ASP A 128 1.92 19.29 -15.95
N VAL A 129 1.37 18.79 -17.05
CA VAL A 129 1.31 17.35 -17.35
C VAL A 129 2.66 16.74 -17.73
N THR A 130 3.70 17.58 -17.90
CA THR A 130 5.06 17.09 -18.17
C THR A 130 5.80 16.70 -16.90
N LEU A 131 5.31 17.13 -15.73
CA LEU A 131 5.86 16.69 -14.47
C LEU A 131 5.69 15.17 -14.32
N PRO A 132 6.77 14.43 -13.99
CA PRO A 132 6.67 12.99 -13.81
C PRO A 132 5.74 12.67 -12.66
N ALA A 133 4.86 11.70 -12.85
CA ALA A 133 4.03 11.17 -11.77
C ALA A 133 4.92 10.64 -10.65
N LYS A 134 4.47 10.78 -9.40
CA LYS A 134 5.14 10.15 -8.26
C LYS A 134 5.12 8.63 -8.51
N LYS A 135 6.31 8.05 -8.72
CA LYS A 135 6.44 6.59 -8.85
C LYS A 135 5.94 5.96 -7.55
N MET A 136 4.95 5.08 -7.67
CA MET A 136 4.63 4.18 -6.59
C MET A 136 5.77 3.17 -6.50
N GLU A 137 6.46 3.14 -5.36
CA GLU A 137 7.45 2.11 -5.09
C GLU A 137 6.71 0.78 -4.91
N ALA A 138 7.04 -0.20 -5.74
CA ALA A 138 6.55 -1.56 -5.53
C ALA A 138 7.17 -2.11 -4.23
N GLY A 139 6.38 -2.84 -3.45
CA GLY A 139 6.91 -3.54 -2.30
C GLY A 139 7.91 -4.63 -2.72
N HIS A 140 8.87 -4.92 -1.86
CA HIS A 140 9.88 -5.96 -2.07
C HIS A 140 9.67 -7.08 -1.06
N ARG A 141 10.05 -8.31 -1.44
CA ARG A 141 10.04 -9.45 -0.52
C ARG A 141 11.29 -9.41 0.35
N HIS A 142 11.13 -9.84 1.60
CA HIS A 142 12.28 -10.00 2.49
C HIS A 142 13.24 -11.08 1.95
N PRO A 143 14.58 -10.93 2.06
CA PRO A 143 15.53 -11.91 1.55
C PRO A 143 15.33 -13.34 2.09
N ASN A 144 14.94 -13.49 3.37
CA ASN A 144 14.56 -14.81 3.91
C ASN A 144 13.35 -15.41 3.18
N THR A 145 12.34 -14.60 2.86
CA THR A 145 11.17 -15.09 2.11
C THR A 145 11.56 -15.55 0.71
N ILE A 146 12.43 -14.81 0.03
CA ILE A 146 12.91 -15.19 -1.31
C ILE A 146 13.71 -16.50 -1.24
N ALA A 147 14.58 -16.64 -0.24
CA ALA A 147 15.38 -17.86 -0.04
C ALA A 147 14.49 -19.07 0.31
N LEU A 148 13.47 -18.85 1.17
CA LEU A 148 12.52 -19.90 1.56
C LEU A 148 11.75 -20.42 0.34
N GLU A 149 11.12 -19.52 -0.41
CA GLU A 149 10.35 -19.89 -1.60
C GLU A 149 11.20 -20.64 -2.65
N GLU A 150 12.47 -20.32 -2.75
CA GLU A 150 13.37 -21.02 -3.66
C GLU A 150 13.68 -22.42 -3.16
N VAL A 151 13.98 -22.61 -1.87
CA VAL A 151 14.21 -23.94 -1.29
C VAL A 151 12.95 -24.81 -1.39
N GLU A 152 11.78 -24.24 -1.04
CA GLU A 152 10.50 -24.95 -1.18
C GLU A 152 10.26 -25.38 -2.64
N ARG A 153 10.47 -24.49 -3.60
CA ARG A 153 10.33 -24.79 -5.02
C ARG A 153 11.22 -25.96 -5.47
N ILE A 154 12.47 -25.98 -5.00
CA ILE A 154 13.41 -27.08 -5.31
C ILE A 154 12.87 -28.41 -4.76
N PHE A 155 12.51 -28.47 -3.48
CA PHE A 155 12.05 -29.70 -2.86
C PHE A 155 10.67 -30.16 -3.37
N ILE A 156 9.74 -29.23 -3.63
CA ILE A 156 8.46 -29.54 -4.29
C ILE A 156 8.72 -30.14 -5.67
N GLY A 157 9.70 -29.61 -6.43
CA GLY A 157 10.13 -30.17 -7.70
C GLY A 157 10.68 -31.61 -7.60
N MET A 158 11.26 -31.97 -6.45
CA MET A 158 11.73 -33.35 -6.12
C MET A 158 10.61 -34.23 -5.55
N GLY A 159 9.36 -33.73 -5.43
CA GLY A 159 8.21 -34.50 -4.92
C GLY A 159 8.06 -34.48 -3.40
N TYR A 160 8.60 -33.47 -2.72
CA TYR A 160 8.39 -33.27 -1.27
C TYR A 160 7.13 -32.46 -1.00
N GLU A 161 6.45 -32.77 0.08
CA GLU A 161 5.37 -31.97 0.65
C GLU A 161 5.93 -30.94 1.64
N VAL A 162 5.36 -29.76 1.67
CA VAL A 162 5.67 -28.74 2.69
C VAL A 162 4.72 -28.91 3.85
N VAL A 163 5.24 -29.13 5.05
CA VAL A 163 4.45 -29.40 6.26
C VAL A 163 4.84 -28.43 7.36
N GLU A 164 3.86 -27.77 7.95
CA GLU A 164 4.04 -26.87 9.09
C GLU A 164 3.70 -27.55 10.42
N GLY A 165 4.26 -27.05 11.50
CA GLY A 165 3.97 -27.49 12.86
C GLY A 165 4.01 -26.36 13.89
N PRO A 166 3.61 -26.62 15.13
CA PRO A 166 3.53 -25.60 16.17
C PRO A 166 4.91 -25.08 16.58
N GLU A 167 5.01 -23.78 16.85
CA GLU A 167 6.23 -23.15 17.41
C GLU A 167 6.38 -23.44 18.91
N ILE A 168 5.25 -23.56 19.63
CA ILE A 168 5.21 -23.96 21.04
C ILE A 168 5.00 -25.47 21.05
N GLU A 169 5.95 -26.18 21.62
CA GLU A 169 6.02 -27.63 21.50
C GLU A 169 6.17 -28.31 22.86
N TYR A 170 5.81 -29.57 22.93
CA TYR A 170 6.08 -30.42 24.07
C TYR A 170 7.53 -30.93 24.07
N ASP A 171 8.14 -31.04 25.24
CA ASP A 171 9.48 -31.61 25.44
C ASP A 171 9.59 -33.00 24.81
N GLU A 172 8.55 -33.83 24.96
CA GLU A 172 8.44 -35.14 24.33
C GLU A 172 8.76 -35.14 22.83
N TYR A 173 8.18 -34.19 22.06
CA TYR A 173 8.41 -34.10 20.61
C TYR A 173 9.72 -33.41 20.25
N ASN A 174 10.14 -32.43 21.07
CA ASN A 174 11.35 -31.67 20.76
C ASN A 174 12.62 -32.45 21.13
N PHE A 175 12.55 -33.39 22.08
CA PHE A 175 13.70 -34.14 22.60
C PHE A 175 13.48 -35.65 22.67
N GLU A 176 12.53 -36.16 23.45
CA GLU A 176 12.42 -37.59 23.74
C GLU A 176 12.22 -38.40 22.47
N LYS A 177 11.26 -38.07 21.64
CA LYS A 177 10.98 -38.77 20.35
C LYS A 177 12.09 -38.59 19.32
N LEU A 178 13.04 -37.74 19.58
CA LEU A 178 14.25 -37.53 18.77
C LEU A 178 15.49 -38.21 19.39
N ASN A 179 15.28 -39.22 20.25
CA ASN A 179 16.33 -39.98 20.90
C ASN A 179 17.21 -39.09 21.83
N ILE A 180 16.62 -38.04 22.43
CA ILE A 180 17.26 -37.16 23.42
C ILE A 180 16.47 -37.28 24.73
N PRO A 181 16.68 -38.33 25.53
CA PRO A 181 15.96 -38.54 26.79
C PRO A 181 16.38 -37.53 27.85
N GLU A 182 15.62 -37.51 28.97
CA GLU A 182 15.97 -36.69 30.14
C GLU A 182 17.37 -37.03 30.66
N GLY A 183 18.20 -36.00 30.90
CA GLY A 183 19.59 -36.17 31.34
C GLY A 183 20.59 -36.47 30.19
N HIS A 184 20.17 -36.45 28.95
CA HIS A 184 21.10 -36.60 27.84
C HIS A 184 21.94 -35.29 27.67
N PRO A 185 23.29 -35.41 27.53
CA PRO A 185 24.18 -34.24 27.43
C PRO A 185 23.79 -33.27 26.31
N ALA A 186 23.29 -33.77 25.17
CA ALA A 186 22.85 -32.91 24.07
C ALA A 186 21.63 -32.05 24.40
N LYS A 187 20.82 -32.42 25.40
CA LYS A 187 19.69 -31.62 25.87
C LYS A 187 20.17 -30.44 26.71
N ASP A 188 21.21 -30.65 27.54
CA ASP A 188 21.79 -29.60 28.38
C ASP A 188 22.58 -28.54 27.56
N GLU A 189 23.12 -28.95 26.42
CA GLU A 189 23.86 -28.08 25.52
C GLU A 189 22.95 -27.19 24.64
N GLN A 190 21.67 -27.47 24.62
CA GLN A 190 20.71 -26.68 23.86
C GLN A 190 20.05 -25.64 24.74
N ASP A 191 20.50 -24.41 24.63
CA ASP A 191 19.88 -23.27 25.31
C ASP A 191 18.43 -23.12 24.86
N THR A 192 17.50 -23.61 25.68
CA THR A 192 16.09 -23.77 25.35
C THR A 192 15.22 -22.82 26.16
N PHE A 193 14.26 -22.15 25.50
CA PHE A 193 13.26 -21.35 26.17
C PHE A 193 12.08 -22.22 26.61
N TYR A 194 12.06 -22.61 27.87
CA TYR A 194 10.95 -23.33 28.51
C TYR A 194 9.85 -22.37 28.96
N ILE A 195 8.61 -22.70 28.64
CA ILE A 195 7.40 -22.00 29.12
C ILE A 195 6.94 -22.68 30.44
N THR A 196 6.94 -23.98 30.46
CA THR A 196 6.70 -24.84 31.62
C THR A 196 7.73 -25.96 31.63
N LYS A 197 7.67 -26.89 32.61
CA LYS A 197 8.57 -28.05 32.65
C LYS A 197 8.51 -28.87 31.34
N ASP A 198 7.32 -28.99 30.75
CA ASP A 198 7.05 -29.92 29.65
C ASP A 198 6.68 -29.19 28.34
N ILE A 199 6.68 -27.85 28.32
CA ILE A 199 6.34 -27.00 27.18
C ILE A 199 7.43 -25.97 26.93
N LEU A 200 7.86 -25.85 25.68
CA LEU A 200 8.98 -25.03 25.28
C LEU A 200 8.72 -24.32 23.92
N LEU A 201 9.54 -23.37 23.59
CA LEU A 201 9.68 -22.89 22.20
C LEU A 201 10.61 -23.85 21.46
N ARG A 202 10.16 -24.44 20.36
CA ARG A 202 10.91 -25.47 19.62
C ARG A 202 12.30 -24.97 19.21
N THR A 203 13.32 -25.78 19.47
CA THR A 203 14.72 -25.46 19.13
C THR A 203 15.10 -25.88 17.72
N GLN A 204 14.25 -26.66 17.06
CA GLN A 204 14.39 -27.22 15.73
C GLN A 204 13.02 -27.51 15.12
N THR A 205 12.93 -27.79 13.85
CA THR A 205 11.67 -28.20 13.21
C THR A 205 11.45 -29.70 13.18
N SER A 206 12.39 -30.49 13.71
CA SER A 206 12.30 -31.95 13.85
C SER A 206 11.06 -32.48 14.59
N PRO A 207 10.46 -31.78 15.58
CA PRO A 207 9.17 -32.18 16.16
C PRO A 207 8.08 -32.45 15.13
N VAL A 208 8.07 -31.70 14.02
CA VAL A 208 7.11 -31.90 12.94
C VAL A 208 7.32 -33.26 12.27
N GLN A 209 8.59 -33.71 12.13
CA GLN A 209 8.93 -35.03 11.60
C GLN A 209 8.33 -36.13 12.47
N ALA A 210 8.49 -36.05 13.80
CA ALA A 210 7.92 -37.03 14.73
C ALA A 210 6.38 -37.07 14.64
N ARG A 211 5.73 -35.92 14.57
CA ARG A 211 4.27 -35.80 14.43
C ARG A 211 3.75 -36.41 13.12
N ILE A 212 4.49 -36.29 12.02
CA ILE A 212 4.11 -36.87 10.73
C ILE A 212 4.34 -38.36 10.74
N MET A 213 5.45 -38.86 11.34
CA MET A 213 5.71 -40.27 11.50
C MET A 213 4.61 -41.01 12.27
N GLU A 214 4.13 -40.41 13.37
CA GLU A 214 3.03 -40.95 14.20
C GLU A 214 1.70 -41.09 13.44
N GLN A 215 1.47 -40.34 12.36
CA GLN A 215 0.28 -40.53 11.54
C GLN A 215 0.27 -41.89 10.80
N GLY A 216 1.41 -42.56 10.71
CA GLY A 216 1.54 -43.87 10.08
C GLY A 216 1.25 -43.88 8.58
N LYS A 217 1.24 -42.75 7.92
CA LYS A 217 1.02 -42.62 6.48
C LYS A 217 2.36 -42.72 5.74
N LEU A 218 2.68 -43.90 5.26
CA LEU A 218 3.93 -44.15 4.52
C LEU A 218 3.65 -44.35 3.02
N PRO A 219 4.58 -43.99 2.12
CA PRO A 219 5.87 -43.38 2.39
C PRO A 219 5.77 -41.88 2.78
N ILE A 220 6.78 -41.37 3.51
CA ILE A 220 6.90 -39.94 3.87
C ILE A 220 8.00 -39.33 3.02
N ARG A 221 7.70 -38.17 2.45
CA ARG A 221 8.66 -37.30 1.78
C ARG A 221 8.25 -35.85 1.99
N MET A 222 8.84 -35.19 2.96
CA MET A 222 8.43 -33.83 3.37
C MET A 222 9.61 -32.94 3.68
N ILE A 223 9.35 -31.62 3.61
CA ILE A 223 10.15 -30.60 4.28
C ILE A 223 9.28 -29.83 5.28
N SER A 224 9.88 -29.40 6.37
CA SER A 224 9.24 -28.57 7.38
C SER A 224 10.02 -27.27 7.56
N PRO A 225 9.65 -26.18 6.87
CA PRO A 225 10.17 -24.86 7.18
C PRO A 225 9.51 -24.30 8.44
N GLY A 226 10.26 -23.53 9.20
CA GLY A 226 9.65 -22.87 10.34
C GLY A 226 10.64 -22.12 11.22
N ARG A 227 10.07 -21.25 12.05
CA ARG A 227 10.83 -20.50 13.06
C ARG A 227 11.21 -21.42 14.20
N VAL A 228 12.41 -21.23 14.70
CA VAL A 228 12.99 -21.95 15.83
C VAL A 228 13.63 -20.97 16.81
N PHE A 229 13.82 -21.40 18.05
CA PHE A 229 14.24 -20.52 19.13
C PHE A 229 15.36 -21.19 19.94
N ARG A 230 16.43 -20.44 20.19
CA ARG A 230 17.54 -20.83 21.06
C ARG A 230 17.97 -19.66 21.91
N SER A 231 18.42 -19.87 23.11
CA SER A 231 18.83 -18.82 24.03
C SER A 231 20.25 -18.29 23.72
N ASP A 232 20.56 -18.19 22.42
CA ASP A 232 21.85 -17.70 21.94
C ASP A 232 21.96 -16.17 22.10
N GLU A 233 23.17 -15.69 22.36
CA GLU A 233 23.49 -14.25 22.28
C GLU A 233 23.45 -13.77 20.83
N VAL A 234 22.94 -12.54 20.62
CA VAL A 234 22.85 -11.94 19.28
C VAL A 234 24.23 -11.50 18.79
N ASP A 235 24.69 -12.12 17.71
CA ASP A 235 25.90 -11.71 17.02
C ASP A 235 25.72 -11.68 15.47
N ALA A 236 26.79 -11.59 14.72
CA ALA A 236 26.76 -11.59 13.27
C ALA A 236 26.30 -12.91 12.64
N THR A 237 26.23 -13.98 13.42
CA THR A 237 25.96 -15.37 12.97
C THR A 237 24.85 -16.07 13.75
N HIS A 238 24.48 -15.55 14.91
CA HIS A 238 23.46 -16.12 15.81
C HIS A 238 22.34 -15.12 16.12
N SER A 239 21.15 -15.66 16.26
CA SER A 239 19.95 -14.95 16.70
C SER A 239 19.12 -15.88 17.57
N PRO A 240 18.48 -15.39 18.66
CA PRO A 240 17.61 -16.22 19.49
C PRO A 240 16.36 -16.70 18.77
N SER A 241 16.02 -16.09 17.67
CA SER A 241 14.95 -16.52 16.75
C SER A 241 15.48 -16.56 15.34
N PHE A 242 15.42 -17.69 14.70
CA PHE A 242 15.84 -17.88 13.31
C PHE A 242 14.96 -18.95 12.65
N HIS A 243 15.23 -19.31 11.39
CA HIS A 243 14.42 -20.27 10.65
C HIS A 243 15.26 -21.49 10.25
N GLN A 244 14.65 -22.65 10.39
CA GLN A 244 15.19 -23.90 9.85
C GLN A 244 14.25 -24.50 8.80
N ILE A 245 14.83 -25.23 7.88
CA ILE A 245 14.10 -26.09 6.95
C ILE A 245 14.67 -27.49 7.14
N GLU A 246 13.84 -28.38 7.64
CA GLU A 246 14.24 -29.78 7.81
C GLU A 246 13.45 -30.67 6.86
N GLY A 247 14.12 -31.68 6.34
CA GLY A 247 13.52 -32.64 5.45
C GLY A 247 13.56 -34.04 6.03
N LEU A 248 12.54 -34.84 5.70
CA LEU A 248 12.40 -36.25 6.09
C LEU A 248 11.94 -37.09 4.89
N VAL A 249 12.62 -38.20 4.69
CA VAL A 249 12.17 -39.26 3.78
C VAL A 249 12.15 -40.58 4.53
N ILE A 250 11.01 -41.29 4.48
CA ILE A 250 10.86 -42.64 5.01
C ILE A 250 10.15 -43.49 3.98
N ASP A 251 10.80 -44.58 3.57
CA ASP A 251 10.27 -45.55 2.65
C ASP A 251 11.01 -46.89 2.84
N LYS A 252 10.65 -47.89 2.07
CA LYS A 252 11.39 -49.18 2.04
C LYS A 252 12.74 -49.01 1.36
N ASN A 253 13.77 -49.58 2.00
CA ASN A 253 15.13 -49.68 1.44
C ASN A 253 15.81 -48.32 1.13
N ILE A 254 15.45 -47.25 1.86
CA ILE A 254 16.16 -45.98 1.76
C ILE A 254 17.58 -46.12 2.31
N THR A 255 18.55 -45.60 1.57
CA THR A 255 19.97 -45.72 1.84
C THR A 255 20.66 -44.33 2.02
N PHE A 256 21.88 -44.36 2.56
CA PHE A 256 22.71 -43.13 2.62
C PHE A 256 23.07 -42.60 1.22
N ALA A 257 23.06 -43.48 0.18
CA ALA A 257 23.27 -43.06 -1.20
C ALA A 257 22.10 -42.20 -1.71
N ASP A 258 20.86 -42.53 -1.31
CA ASP A 258 19.69 -41.71 -1.64
C ASP A 258 19.73 -40.32 -0.98
N LEU A 259 20.16 -40.26 0.31
CA LEU A 259 20.44 -39.01 0.99
C LEU A 259 21.49 -38.17 0.25
N LYS A 260 22.60 -38.79 -0.13
CA LYS A 260 23.67 -38.10 -0.90
C LYS A 260 23.15 -37.54 -2.22
N GLY A 261 22.42 -38.37 -2.99
CA GLY A 261 21.85 -37.93 -4.27
C GLY A 261 20.89 -36.75 -4.13
N THR A 262 19.99 -36.82 -3.14
CA THR A 262 19.04 -35.77 -2.85
C THR A 262 19.75 -34.43 -2.51
N LEU A 263 20.73 -34.48 -1.60
CA LEU A 263 21.43 -33.26 -1.15
C LEU A 263 22.42 -32.74 -2.21
N GLU A 264 22.95 -33.60 -3.06
CA GLU A 264 23.77 -33.17 -4.20
C GLU A 264 22.95 -32.43 -5.25
N GLU A 265 21.75 -32.91 -5.55
CA GLU A 265 20.81 -32.25 -6.46
C GLU A 265 20.31 -30.89 -5.87
N PHE A 266 19.92 -30.90 -4.61
CA PHE A 266 19.59 -29.67 -3.91
C PHE A 266 20.70 -28.61 -3.97
N ALA A 267 21.94 -29.02 -3.72
CA ALA A 267 23.08 -28.11 -3.77
C ALA A 267 23.34 -27.55 -5.17
N LYS A 268 23.16 -28.36 -6.22
CA LYS A 268 23.30 -27.92 -7.61
C LYS A 268 22.20 -26.96 -8.03
N GLU A 269 20.98 -27.27 -7.68
CA GLU A 269 19.82 -26.36 -7.97
C GLU A 269 19.94 -25.02 -7.25
N LEU A 270 20.43 -25.02 -6.00
CA LEU A 270 20.52 -23.81 -5.19
C LEU A 270 21.73 -22.93 -5.53
N PHE A 271 22.91 -23.54 -5.73
CA PHE A 271 24.19 -22.83 -5.88
C PHE A 271 24.80 -22.96 -7.28
N GLY A 272 24.16 -23.70 -8.16
CA GLY A 272 24.57 -23.88 -9.56
C GLY A 272 25.13 -25.27 -9.86
N PRO A 273 25.12 -25.70 -11.16
CA PRO A 273 25.38 -27.08 -11.60
C PRO A 273 26.80 -27.58 -11.33
N GLU A 274 27.75 -26.68 -11.18
CA GLU A 274 29.15 -27.06 -10.89
C GLU A 274 29.43 -27.26 -9.39
N THR A 275 28.41 -27.12 -8.55
CA THR A 275 28.55 -27.28 -7.09
C THR A 275 28.83 -28.74 -6.74
N LYS A 276 29.85 -28.92 -5.94
CA LYS A 276 30.23 -30.26 -5.41
C LYS A 276 29.88 -30.30 -3.94
N THR A 277 29.46 -31.47 -3.47
CA THR A 277 29.19 -31.75 -2.06
C THR A 277 30.31 -32.59 -1.43
N LYS A 278 30.54 -32.37 -0.15
CA LYS A 278 31.45 -33.18 0.67
C LYS A 278 30.78 -33.50 2.00
N PHE A 279 30.67 -34.77 2.33
CA PHE A 279 30.06 -35.24 3.56
C PHE A 279 31.19 -35.52 4.58
N ARG A 280 31.07 -34.89 5.73
CA ARG A 280 31.95 -35.07 6.89
C ARG A 280 31.21 -35.86 7.97
N PRO A 281 31.73 -36.99 8.49
CA PRO A 281 31.10 -37.68 9.62
C PRO A 281 30.87 -36.73 10.78
N HIS A 282 29.68 -36.83 11.37
CA HIS A 282 29.26 -36.07 12.55
C HIS A 282 28.38 -36.98 13.44
N HIS A 283 27.97 -36.48 14.60
CA HIS A 283 27.03 -37.20 15.47
C HIS A 283 25.83 -36.31 15.78
N PHE A 284 24.63 -36.88 15.52
CA PHE A 284 23.37 -36.36 16.02
C PHE A 284 22.59 -37.46 16.72
N PRO A 285 21.91 -37.22 17.86
CA PRO A 285 21.21 -38.30 18.59
C PRO A 285 20.11 -38.98 17.79
N PHE A 286 19.47 -38.24 16.88
CA PHE A 286 18.31 -38.70 16.09
C PHE A 286 18.67 -39.28 14.73
N THR A 287 19.96 -39.33 14.37
CA THR A 287 20.44 -39.95 13.11
C THR A 287 21.69 -40.80 13.31
N GLU A 288 21.78 -41.94 12.59
CA GLU A 288 22.97 -42.81 12.56
C GLU A 288 23.00 -43.63 11.25
N PRO A 289 24.04 -43.49 10.40
CA PRO A 289 25.15 -42.54 10.49
C PRO A 289 24.71 -41.10 10.23
N SER A 290 25.42 -40.17 10.85
CA SER A 290 25.21 -38.73 10.68
C SER A 290 26.38 -38.09 9.92
N ALA A 291 26.09 -36.97 9.26
CA ALA A 291 27.11 -36.18 8.56
C ALA A 291 26.73 -34.69 8.52
N GLU A 292 27.74 -33.84 8.41
CA GLU A 292 27.62 -32.50 7.95
C GLU A 292 27.95 -32.39 6.48
N VAL A 293 27.29 -31.51 5.75
CA VAL A 293 27.49 -31.32 4.32
C VAL A 293 28.10 -29.98 4.03
N ASP A 294 29.27 -30.00 3.41
CA ASP A 294 29.92 -28.84 2.83
C ASP A 294 29.66 -28.81 1.32
N VAL A 295 29.47 -27.56 0.79
CA VAL A 295 29.46 -27.34 -0.66
C VAL A 295 30.78 -26.69 -1.10
N SER A 296 31.18 -26.90 -2.34
CA SER A 296 32.31 -26.19 -2.92
C SER A 296 32.01 -24.71 -2.96
N CYS A 297 32.95 -23.88 -2.55
CA CYS A 297 32.76 -22.42 -2.54
C CYS A 297 32.44 -21.93 -3.95
N PHE A 298 31.23 -21.45 -4.14
CA PHE A 298 30.73 -20.95 -5.43
C PHE A 298 31.45 -19.68 -5.91
N LYS A 299 32.03 -18.86 -4.99
CA LYS A 299 32.85 -17.70 -5.36
C LYS A 299 34.21 -18.03 -5.98
N CYS A 300 34.86 -19.07 -5.49
CA CYS A 300 36.22 -19.42 -5.96
C CYS A 300 36.29 -20.79 -6.65
N GLY A 301 35.17 -21.46 -6.86
CA GLY A 301 35.14 -22.79 -7.48
C GLY A 301 35.94 -23.82 -6.69
N GLY A 302 36.00 -23.73 -5.37
CA GLY A 302 36.76 -24.66 -4.51
C GLY A 302 38.24 -24.37 -4.35
N LYS A 303 38.77 -23.27 -4.93
CA LYS A 303 40.20 -22.92 -4.90
C LYS A 303 40.72 -22.35 -3.57
N GLY A 304 39.81 -21.89 -2.73
CA GLY A 304 40.10 -21.16 -1.51
C GLY A 304 40.10 -19.64 -1.73
N CYS A 305 39.32 -18.91 -0.94
CA CYS A 305 39.26 -17.44 -0.96
C CYS A 305 38.95 -16.90 0.44
N ARG A 306 38.86 -15.57 0.59
CA ARG A 306 38.52 -14.93 1.87
C ARG A 306 37.12 -15.35 2.35
N PHE A 307 36.14 -15.54 1.46
CA PHE A 307 34.79 -15.91 1.78
C PHE A 307 34.71 -17.33 2.42
N CYS A 308 35.40 -18.33 1.86
CA CYS A 308 35.49 -19.67 2.44
C CYS A 308 36.69 -19.81 3.41
N LYS A 309 37.27 -18.72 3.87
CA LYS A 309 38.45 -18.71 4.79
C LYS A 309 39.61 -19.61 4.32
N GLY A 310 39.81 -19.67 2.99
CA GLY A 310 40.88 -20.44 2.39
C GLY A 310 40.60 -21.94 2.21
N SER A 311 39.52 -22.49 2.76
CA SER A 311 39.22 -23.93 2.74
C SER A 311 38.75 -24.44 1.36
N GLY A 312 38.15 -23.57 0.54
CA GLY A 312 37.46 -23.99 -0.68
C GLY A 312 36.07 -24.60 -0.46
N TRP A 313 35.64 -24.76 0.81
CA TRP A 313 34.39 -25.42 1.19
C TRP A 313 33.59 -24.55 2.16
N ILE A 314 32.27 -24.70 2.15
CA ILE A 314 31.33 -23.96 3.00
C ILE A 314 30.33 -24.97 3.56
N GLU A 315 30.27 -25.10 4.87
CA GLU A 315 29.26 -25.92 5.55
C GLU A 315 27.88 -25.27 5.41
N ILE A 316 26.87 -26.09 5.05
CA ILE A 316 25.50 -25.63 4.82
C ILE A 316 24.46 -26.32 5.69
N LEU A 317 24.62 -27.62 5.99
CA LEU A 317 23.59 -28.39 6.68
C LEU A 317 24.12 -29.63 7.39
N GLY A 318 23.33 -30.13 8.35
CA GLY A 318 23.48 -31.43 8.96
C GLY A 318 22.49 -32.45 8.38
N CYS A 319 22.87 -33.72 8.34
CA CYS A 319 22.02 -34.82 7.82
C CYS A 319 22.40 -36.19 8.38
N GLY A 320 21.55 -37.16 8.13
CA GLY A 320 21.85 -38.56 8.48
C GLY A 320 20.73 -39.52 8.19
N MET A 321 20.98 -40.81 8.35
CA MET A 321 19.92 -41.81 8.35
C MET A 321 19.14 -41.71 9.67
N VAL A 322 17.82 -41.78 9.59
CA VAL A 322 16.97 -41.71 10.81
C VAL A 322 17.33 -42.90 11.73
N HIS A 323 17.58 -42.56 12.99
CA HIS A 323 17.95 -43.56 13.98
C HIS A 323 16.80 -44.57 14.17
N PRO A 324 17.07 -45.91 14.18
CA PRO A 324 16.03 -46.95 14.33
C PRO A 324 15.11 -46.72 15.53
N HIS A 325 15.66 -46.26 16.64
CA HIS A 325 14.89 -45.97 17.85
C HIS A 325 13.91 -44.80 17.69
N VAL A 326 14.22 -43.80 16.85
CA VAL A 326 13.29 -42.73 16.50
C VAL A 326 12.09 -43.27 15.71
N LEU A 327 12.33 -44.20 14.76
CA LEU A 327 11.25 -44.86 14.02
C LEU A 327 10.35 -45.66 14.97
N GLU A 328 10.94 -46.47 15.87
CA GLU A 328 10.23 -47.28 16.88
C GLU A 328 9.34 -46.39 17.78
N MET A 329 9.90 -45.27 18.33
CA MET A 329 9.16 -44.36 19.18
C MET A 329 7.99 -43.67 18.45
N CYS A 330 8.09 -43.54 17.15
CA CYS A 330 7.01 -42.98 16.30
C CYS A 330 6.10 -44.07 15.69
N GLY A 331 6.25 -45.36 16.10
CA GLY A 331 5.37 -46.43 15.71
C GLY A 331 5.67 -47.02 14.31
N ILE A 332 6.86 -46.80 13.77
CA ILE A 332 7.32 -47.32 12.46
C ILE A 332 8.29 -48.48 12.70
N ASP A 333 8.09 -49.64 12.03
CA ASP A 333 8.99 -50.79 12.12
C ASP A 333 10.32 -50.51 11.39
N PRO A 334 11.46 -50.41 12.11
CA PRO A 334 12.76 -50.14 11.49
C PRO A 334 13.32 -51.30 10.69
N ASN A 335 12.72 -52.52 10.79
CA ASN A 335 13.11 -53.66 9.97
C ASN A 335 12.46 -53.58 8.59
N GLU A 336 11.36 -52.91 8.43
CA GLU A 336 10.64 -52.75 7.16
C GLU A 336 10.95 -51.43 6.47
N TYR A 337 11.10 -50.35 7.24
CA TYR A 337 11.29 -48.97 6.77
C TYR A 337 12.62 -48.40 7.22
N THR A 338 13.23 -47.63 6.36
CA THR A 338 14.41 -46.84 6.62
C THR A 338 14.17 -45.39 6.14
N GLY A 339 14.97 -44.49 6.57
CA GLY A 339 14.80 -43.09 6.12
C GLY A 339 16.04 -42.26 6.37
N PHE A 340 15.99 -41.05 5.85
CA PHE A 340 16.98 -40.02 6.15
C PHE A 340 16.33 -38.72 6.51
N ALA A 341 17.06 -37.88 7.26
CA ALA A 341 16.70 -36.53 7.59
C ALA A 341 17.86 -35.56 7.33
N PHE A 342 17.53 -34.31 7.10
CA PHE A 342 18.50 -33.24 6.97
C PHE A 342 17.90 -31.93 7.51
N GLY A 343 18.77 -30.99 7.92
CA GLY A 343 18.31 -29.70 8.44
C GLY A 343 19.26 -28.58 8.05
N VAL A 344 18.73 -27.48 7.50
CA VAL A 344 19.47 -26.29 7.08
C VAL A 344 18.89 -25.04 7.70
N GLY A 345 19.75 -24.11 8.12
CA GLY A 345 19.34 -22.78 8.54
C GLY A 345 19.02 -21.89 7.33
N LEU A 346 17.82 -21.32 7.29
CA LEU A 346 17.38 -20.46 6.19
C LEU A 346 18.25 -19.20 6.07
N GLU A 347 18.53 -18.56 7.21
CA GLU A 347 19.41 -17.38 7.24
C GLU A 347 20.80 -17.70 6.70
N ARG A 348 21.31 -18.91 6.99
CA ARG A 348 22.60 -19.36 6.44
C ARG A 348 22.58 -19.37 4.92
N ILE A 349 21.50 -19.87 4.31
CA ILE A 349 21.32 -19.82 2.85
C ILE A 349 21.27 -18.37 2.36
N ALA A 350 20.43 -17.52 3.00
CA ALA A 350 20.29 -16.13 2.61
C ALA A 350 21.61 -15.34 2.71
N LEU A 351 22.32 -15.49 3.83
CA LEU A 351 23.65 -14.86 4.02
C LEU A 351 24.65 -15.28 2.93
N LEU A 352 24.69 -16.57 2.62
CA LEU A 352 25.61 -17.09 1.61
C LEU A 352 25.24 -16.63 0.20
N LYS A 353 23.96 -16.71 -0.15
CA LYS A 353 23.47 -16.44 -1.50
C LYS A 353 23.52 -14.96 -1.85
N TYR A 354 23.16 -14.09 -0.92
CA TYR A 354 23.11 -12.64 -1.11
C TYR A 354 24.35 -11.92 -0.60
N GLU A 355 25.37 -12.66 -0.14
CA GLU A 355 26.63 -12.07 0.36
C GLU A 355 26.43 -11.12 1.52
N ILE A 356 25.51 -11.44 2.42
CA ILE A 356 25.20 -10.66 3.62
C ILE A 356 26.21 -11.07 4.70
N ASP A 357 26.99 -10.12 5.20
CA ASP A 357 28.07 -10.40 6.16
C ASP A 357 27.60 -10.48 7.62
N ASP A 358 26.39 -9.99 7.92
CA ASP A 358 25.87 -9.87 9.27
C ASP A 358 24.39 -10.26 9.32
N MET A 359 24.04 -11.30 10.11
CA MET A 359 22.69 -11.81 10.25
C MET A 359 21.73 -10.78 10.85
N ARG A 360 22.20 -9.85 11.67
CA ARG A 360 21.38 -8.82 12.31
C ARG A 360 20.68 -7.94 11.29
N LEU A 361 21.26 -7.72 10.11
CA LEU A 361 20.67 -6.96 9.01
C LEU A 361 19.33 -7.54 8.54
N LEU A 362 19.13 -8.86 8.69
CA LEU A 362 17.88 -9.53 8.34
C LEU A 362 16.72 -9.17 9.31
N TYR A 363 17.04 -8.69 10.53
CA TYR A 363 16.08 -8.47 11.60
C TYR A 363 15.94 -7.00 12.04
N GLU A 364 16.89 -6.13 11.66
CA GLU A 364 16.89 -4.71 12.04
C GLU A 364 15.84 -3.88 11.31
N ASN A 365 15.18 -4.44 10.29
CA ASN A 365 14.16 -3.76 9.48
C ASN A 365 14.63 -2.44 8.84
N ASP A 366 15.93 -2.35 8.50
CA ASP A 366 16.48 -1.19 7.79
C ASP A 366 16.00 -1.18 6.33
N THR A 367 15.19 -0.20 5.97
CA THR A 367 14.63 -0.08 4.61
C THR A 367 15.71 0.11 3.54
N ARG A 368 16.89 0.67 3.89
CA ARG A 368 18.02 0.82 2.95
C ARG A 368 18.63 -0.53 2.60
N PHE A 369 18.63 -1.46 3.55
CA PHE A 369 19.05 -2.84 3.33
C PHE A 369 17.98 -3.60 2.54
N LEU A 370 16.73 -3.56 2.99
CA LEU A 370 15.62 -4.32 2.38
C LEU A 370 15.33 -3.92 0.92
N ARG A 371 15.60 -2.68 0.54
CA ARG A 371 15.45 -2.20 -0.85
C ARG A 371 16.46 -2.75 -1.84
N GLN A 372 17.43 -3.52 -1.39
CA GLN A 372 18.44 -4.14 -2.26
C GLN A 372 17.99 -5.48 -2.86
N PHE A 373 16.84 -5.99 -2.41
CA PHE A 373 16.29 -7.30 -2.79
C PHE A 373 14.98 -7.23 -3.57
#